data_2ec26079dcc190bdd8c4f6232d43df8d
#
_entry.id   2ec26079dcc190bdd8c4f6232d43df8d
#
_cell.length_a   1.000
_cell.length_b   1.000
_cell.length_c   1.000
_cell.angle_alpha   90.00
_cell.angle_beta   90.00
_cell.angle_gamma   90.00
#
_symmetry.space_group_name_H-M   'P 1'
#
loop_
_entity.id
_entity.type
_entity.pdbx_description
1 polymer ?
#
loop_
_entity_poly.entity_id
_entity_poly.type
_entity_poly.pdbx_seq_one_letter_code
_entity_poly.pdbx_strand_id
1 'polypeptide(L)'
;ENDRTLTFPRKSLEALAPDGFLGLMLPKEWGGLGQNHVMYAAVTETIARHGDASCAMCYVMHIGAVEALKLRATEYTIEKYLKKVKEGLIGTLSYSDPETGSHFWYPIASGARAVDGGYEVLKKASWTTSAGFADFYVLQTTSPDYNGDYSNLSVFVVDKDEIEAKPQEWDAMGLRGNQSGTLLLDWKFVPGEQLVGPIGDGANSNDEAVDPYFLIGSSGCWNGISLGAIDIAIRHTTVKKHKDVGMRVCDYPTIQDAVGEAIMDTNASRTFVFSVASALDKVTDGAQTNPAIGDLARGNYLHWLWQIKFNAAKNVAYVVDKMLHCCGGTGFKKEPLQLERYLRDGKAGWVMGPTNEVLRQFVGKTALLGMESLDYWNVSINERALNNELKKFSPDQKRELADRLIAEAGNNGASA
;
A
#
# COMPACT_ATOMS: atom_id res chain seq x y z
N GLU A 1 -12.10 -18.95 -6.84
CA GLU A 1 -11.39 -20.12 -6.30
C GLU A 1 -10.44 -19.70 -5.18
N ASN A 2 -9.55 -18.74 -5.40
CA ASN A 2 -8.52 -18.30 -4.44
C ASN A 2 -9.09 -17.89 -3.07
N ASP A 3 -10.22 -17.18 -3.03
CA ASP A 3 -10.90 -16.81 -1.78
C ASP A 3 -11.38 -18.03 -0.99
N ARG A 4 -11.89 -19.07 -1.68
CA ARG A 4 -12.42 -20.27 -1.03
C ARG A 4 -11.34 -21.20 -0.52
N THR A 5 -10.26 -21.33 -1.29
CA THR A 5 -9.17 -22.27 -1.02
C THR A 5 -8.01 -21.62 -0.26
N LEU A 6 -8.09 -20.31 0.02
CA LEU A 6 -7.00 -19.54 0.64
C LEU A 6 -5.69 -19.68 -0.14
N THR A 7 -5.76 -19.66 -1.48
CA THR A 7 -4.58 -19.85 -2.32
C THR A 7 -4.14 -18.55 -2.98
N PHE A 8 -2.83 -18.38 -3.08
CA PHE A 8 -2.22 -17.25 -3.77
C PHE A 8 -2.55 -17.27 -5.28
N PRO A 9 -2.91 -16.13 -5.90
CA PRO A 9 -3.33 -16.07 -7.30
C PRO A 9 -2.16 -16.10 -8.30
N ARG A 10 -1.17 -16.98 -8.09
CA ARG A 10 0.07 -17.07 -8.87
C ARG A 10 -0.19 -17.15 -10.38
N LYS A 11 -1.07 -18.06 -10.80
CA LYS A 11 -1.40 -18.25 -12.21
C LYS A 11 -2.03 -17.02 -12.86
N SER A 12 -2.85 -16.28 -12.09
CA SER A 12 -3.49 -15.06 -12.61
C SER A 12 -2.48 -13.93 -12.78
N LEU A 13 -1.52 -13.81 -11.85
CA LEU A 13 -0.43 -12.82 -11.97
C LEU A 13 0.52 -13.20 -13.12
N GLU A 14 0.94 -14.45 -13.21
CA GLU A 14 1.80 -14.94 -14.30
C GLU A 14 1.15 -14.76 -15.67
N ALA A 15 -0.17 -14.87 -15.77
CA ALA A 15 -0.89 -14.63 -17.02
C ALA A 15 -0.80 -13.17 -17.53
N LEU A 16 -0.44 -12.22 -16.66
CA LEU A 16 -0.22 -10.82 -17.03
C LEU A 16 1.17 -10.57 -17.62
N ALA A 17 2.12 -11.49 -17.43
CA ALA A 17 3.52 -11.30 -17.83
C ALA A 17 3.72 -11.30 -19.36
N PRO A 18 3.15 -12.22 -20.16
CA PRO A 18 3.37 -12.27 -21.61
C PRO A 18 2.95 -10.99 -22.33
N ASP A 19 1.92 -10.31 -21.84
CA ASP A 19 1.41 -9.06 -22.38
C ASP A 19 2.09 -7.82 -21.74
N GLY A 20 3.10 -8.01 -20.89
CA GLY A 20 3.92 -6.97 -20.30
C GLY A 20 3.29 -6.23 -19.11
N PHE A 21 2.12 -6.66 -18.61
CA PHE A 21 1.41 -5.95 -17.54
C PHE A 21 2.15 -5.97 -16.19
N LEU A 22 3.03 -6.94 -15.93
CA LEU A 22 3.87 -6.93 -14.72
C LEU A 22 4.93 -5.82 -14.76
N GLY A 23 5.37 -5.41 -15.94
CA GLY A 23 6.25 -4.26 -16.16
C GLY A 23 5.51 -3.05 -16.71
N LEU A 24 4.26 -2.81 -16.32
CA LEU A 24 3.34 -1.85 -16.94
C LEU A 24 3.99 -0.47 -17.17
N MET A 25 4.67 0.07 -16.18
CA MET A 25 5.26 1.42 -16.24
C MET A 25 6.79 1.41 -16.36
N LEU A 26 7.41 0.22 -16.48
CA LEU A 26 8.82 0.14 -16.79
C LEU A 26 9.11 0.65 -18.20
N PRO A 27 10.29 1.24 -18.42
CA PRO A 27 10.76 1.62 -19.74
C PRO A 27 10.75 0.43 -20.71
N LYS A 28 10.52 0.70 -21.99
CA LYS A 28 10.49 -0.34 -23.05
C LYS A 28 11.82 -1.05 -23.20
N GLU A 29 12.92 -0.35 -23.00
CA GLU A 29 14.28 -0.93 -23.02
C GLU A 29 14.54 -1.95 -21.91
N TRP A 30 13.75 -1.93 -20.83
CA TRP A 30 13.79 -2.95 -19.79
C TRP A 30 12.70 -4.02 -19.96
N GLY A 31 12.00 -3.98 -21.09
CA GLY A 31 10.93 -4.92 -21.42
C GLY A 31 9.56 -4.57 -20.84
N GLY A 32 9.39 -3.34 -20.35
CA GLY A 32 8.11 -2.81 -19.89
C GLY A 32 7.24 -2.24 -21.01
N LEU A 33 6.05 -1.77 -20.65
CA LEU A 33 5.10 -1.16 -21.58
C LEU A 33 5.23 0.37 -21.67
N GLY A 34 5.99 1.01 -20.77
CA GLY A 34 6.13 2.46 -20.73
C GLY A 34 4.80 3.19 -20.50
N GLN A 35 3.88 2.58 -19.76
CA GLN A 35 2.56 3.15 -19.46
C GLN A 35 2.62 4.11 -18.27
N ASN A 36 1.49 4.76 -17.99
CA ASN A 36 1.36 5.86 -17.06
C ASN A 36 0.46 5.52 -15.84
N HIS A 37 0.32 6.44 -14.89
CA HIS A 37 -0.50 6.26 -13.69
C HIS A 37 -1.98 6.08 -14.00
N VAL A 38 -2.52 6.75 -15.04
CA VAL A 38 -3.91 6.57 -15.47
C VAL A 38 -4.15 5.14 -15.92
N MET A 39 -3.24 4.60 -16.75
CA MET A 39 -3.33 3.20 -17.20
C MET A 39 -3.21 2.22 -16.02
N TYR A 40 -2.31 2.49 -15.08
CA TYR A 40 -2.16 1.68 -13.89
C TYR A 40 -3.45 1.60 -13.06
N ALA A 41 -4.09 2.74 -12.80
CA ALA A 41 -5.38 2.78 -12.11
C ALA A 41 -6.45 1.98 -12.86
N ALA A 42 -6.52 2.11 -14.19
CA ALA A 42 -7.49 1.41 -15.03
C ALA A 42 -7.27 -0.12 -15.06
N VAL A 43 -6.02 -0.57 -15.14
CA VAL A 43 -5.66 -1.99 -15.10
C VAL A 43 -6.06 -2.60 -13.76
N THR A 44 -5.72 -1.96 -12.66
CA THR A 44 -6.06 -2.44 -11.32
C THR A 44 -7.57 -2.49 -11.09
N GLU A 45 -8.30 -1.46 -11.51
CA GLU A 45 -9.77 -1.43 -11.50
C GLU A 45 -10.36 -2.59 -12.30
N THR A 46 -9.82 -2.87 -13.48
CA THR A 46 -10.29 -3.93 -14.36
C THR A 46 -10.06 -5.32 -13.75
N ILE A 47 -8.89 -5.58 -13.18
CA ILE A 47 -8.58 -6.85 -12.50
C ILE A 47 -9.56 -7.08 -11.34
N ALA A 48 -9.81 -6.06 -10.51
CA ALA A 48 -10.71 -6.17 -9.37
C ALA A 48 -12.19 -6.34 -9.78
N ARG A 49 -12.63 -5.66 -10.86
CA ARG A 49 -14.01 -5.70 -11.35
C ARG A 49 -14.37 -7.05 -11.94
N HIS A 50 -13.51 -7.61 -12.78
CA HIS A 50 -13.80 -8.79 -13.59
C HIS A 50 -13.13 -10.08 -13.09
N GLY A 51 -12.14 -9.94 -12.22
CA GLY A 51 -11.34 -11.03 -11.71
C GLY A 51 -11.50 -11.24 -10.20
N ASP A 52 -10.42 -10.95 -9.48
CA ASP A 52 -10.27 -11.20 -8.05
C ASP A 52 -9.58 -10.01 -7.37
N ALA A 53 -10.20 -9.50 -6.33
CA ALA A 53 -9.65 -8.40 -5.52
C ALA A 53 -8.30 -8.76 -4.88
N SER A 54 -8.09 -10.02 -4.48
CA SER A 54 -6.79 -10.50 -4.00
C SER A 54 -5.72 -10.43 -5.08
N CYS A 55 -6.05 -10.84 -6.32
CA CYS A 55 -5.14 -10.71 -7.46
C CYS A 55 -4.80 -9.24 -7.75
N ALA A 56 -5.83 -8.36 -7.74
CA ALA A 56 -5.63 -6.92 -7.94
C ALA A 56 -4.70 -6.33 -6.87
N MET A 57 -4.88 -6.69 -5.59
CA MET A 57 -4.05 -6.18 -4.50
C MET A 57 -2.62 -6.74 -4.55
N CYS A 58 -2.43 -8.04 -4.89
CA CYS A 58 -1.10 -8.58 -5.13
C CYS A 58 -0.40 -7.86 -6.30
N TYR A 59 -1.14 -7.53 -7.35
CA TYR A 59 -0.64 -6.73 -8.47
C TYR A 59 -0.24 -5.31 -8.04
N VAL A 60 -1.02 -4.67 -7.17
CA VAL A 60 -0.69 -3.35 -6.59
C VAL A 60 0.64 -3.40 -5.85
N MET A 61 0.85 -4.42 -5.01
CA MET A 61 2.09 -4.56 -4.24
C MET A 61 3.28 -4.90 -5.13
N HIS A 62 3.06 -5.66 -6.19
CA HIS A 62 4.07 -5.94 -7.21
C HIS A 62 4.51 -4.66 -7.94
N ILE A 63 3.56 -3.87 -8.45
CA ILE A 63 3.88 -2.60 -9.12
C ILE A 63 4.59 -1.64 -8.16
N GLY A 64 4.14 -1.54 -6.91
CA GLY A 64 4.82 -0.71 -5.90
C GLY A 64 6.28 -1.13 -5.68
N ALA A 65 6.55 -2.44 -5.61
CA ALA A 65 7.92 -2.96 -5.48
C ALA A 65 8.78 -2.66 -6.73
N VAL A 66 8.22 -2.86 -7.92
CA VAL A 66 8.88 -2.57 -9.20
C VAL A 66 9.23 -1.07 -9.32
N GLU A 67 8.31 -0.19 -8.96
CA GLU A 67 8.52 1.26 -9.06
C GLU A 67 9.45 1.79 -7.97
N ALA A 68 9.47 1.18 -6.78
CA ALA A 68 10.47 1.49 -5.75
C ALA A 68 11.89 1.14 -6.22
N LEU A 69 12.08 -0.01 -6.88
CA LEU A 69 13.36 -0.36 -7.51
C LEU A 69 13.70 0.57 -8.68
N LYS A 70 12.73 0.89 -9.53
CA LYS A 70 12.92 1.79 -10.67
C LYS A 70 13.34 3.19 -10.25
N LEU A 71 12.81 3.71 -9.15
CA LEU A 71 13.15 5.04 -8.61
C LEU A 71 14.66 5.21 -8.39
N ARG A 72 15.32 4.15 -7.91
CA ARG A 72 16.77 4.12 -7.61
C ARG A 72 17.47 2.96 -8.30
N ALA A 73 17.13 2.75 -9.58
CA ALA A 73 17.62 1.61 -10.35
C ALA A 73 19.15 1.66 -10.49
N THR A 74 19.78 0.53 -10.23
CA THR A 74 21.17 0.23 -10.50
C THR A 74 21.28 -0.82 -11.60
N GLU A 75 22.45 -1.00 -12.21
CA GLU A 75 22.66 -2.08 -13.18
C GLU A 75 22.26 -3.45 -12.59
N TYR A 76 22.64 -3.70 -11.33
CA TYR A 76 22.27 -4.91 -10.61
C TYR A 76 20.75 -5.11 -10.51
N THR A 77 20.00 -4.10 -10.05
CA THR A 77 18.54 -4.22 -9.87
C THR A 77 17.80 -4.30 -11.20
N ILE A 78 18.30 -3.63 -12.24
CA ILE A 78 17.75 -3.71 -13.61
C ILE A 78 17.89 -5.13 -14.15
N GLU A 79 19.11 -5.70 -14.11
CA GLU A 79 19.36 -7.02 -14.73
C GLU A 79 18.75 -8.17 -13.90
N LYS A 80 18.84 -8.09 -12.58
CA LYS A 80 18.37 -9.18 -11.71
C LYS A 80 16.85 -9.21 -11.53
N TYR A 81 16.20 -8.05 -11.43
CA TYR A 81 14.78 -7.96 -11.11
C TYR A 81 13.95 -7.31 -12.22
N LEU A 82 14.23 -6.05 -12.60
CA LEU A 82 13.31 -5.28 -13.43
C LEU A 82 13.11 -5.87 -14.83
N LYS A 83 14.17 -6.35 -15.47
CA LYS A 83 14.07 -7.03 -16.77
C LYS A 83 13.40 -8.41 -16.69
N LYS A 84 13.35 -9.02 -15.49
CA LYS A 84 12.80 -10.36 -15.29
C LYS A 84 11.29 -10.37 -15.00
N VAL A 85 10.68 -9.22 -14.71
CA VAL A 85 9.21 -9.17 -14.48
C VAL A 85 8.42 -9.61 -15.70
N LYS A 86 8.91 -9.36 -16.92
CA LYS A 86 8.30 -9.87 -18.16
C LYS A 86 8.32 -11.39 -18.28
N GLU A 87 9.19 -12.06 -17.53
CA GLU A 87 9.31 -13.52 -17.46
C GLU A 87 8.41 -14.11 -16.36
N GLY A 88 7.67 -13.28 -15.63
CA GLY A 88 6.76 -13.68 -14.56
C GLY A 88 7.33 -13.53 -13.15
N LEU A 89 8.47 -12.85 -12.98
CA LEU A 89 9.03 -12.56 -11.66
C LEU A 89 8.10 -11.59 -10.91
N ILE A 90 7.69 -11.97 -9.70
CA ILE A 90 6.73 -11.22 -8.87
C ILE A 90 7.44 -10.63 -7.66
N GLY A 91 7.37 -9.31 -7.50
CA GLY A 91 7.84 -8.61 -6.32
C GLY A 91 6.73 -8.27 -5.34
N THR A 92 7.12 -7.87 -4.13
CA THR A 92 6.20 -7.29 -3.15
C THR A 92 6.91 -6.28 -2.26
N LEU A 93 6.11 -5.43 -1.59
CA LEU A 93 6.58 -4.48 -0.59
C LEU A 93 6.42 -5.04 0.82
N SER A 94 7.40 -4.81 1.68
CA SER A 94 7.33 -5.07 3.12
C SER A 94 7.81 -3.83 3.88
N TYR A 95 6.90 -2.88 4.07
CA TYR A 95 7.17 -1.57 4.68
C TYR A 95 6.65 -1.48 6.11
N SER A 96 5.45 -2.02 6.38
CA SER A 96 4.85 -1.98 7.70
C SER A 96 5.70 -2.71 8.76
N ASP A 97 5.47 -2.32 10.01
CA ASP A 97 6.17 -2.81 11.18
C ASP A 97 5.13 -3.18 12.25
N PRO A 98 5.31 -4.29 13.00
CA PRO A 98 4.35 -4.73 14.00
C PRO A 98 4.17 -3.73 15.16
N GLU A 99 5.17 -2.91 15.45
CA GLU A 99 5.14 -1.95 16.55
C GLU A 99 4.42 -0.66 16.21
N THR A 100 4.27 -0.33 14.92
CA THR A 100 3.73 0.95 14.47
C THR A 100 2.41 0.84 13.71
N GLY A 101 2.00 -0.36 13.32
CA GLY A 101 0.70 -0.62 12.71
C GLY A 101 0.47 0.21 11.44
N SER A 102 -0.54 1.09 11.48
CA SER A 102 -0.93 1.94 10.35
C SER A 102 0.08 3.05 10.01
N HIS A 103 1.07 3.29 10.88
CA HIS A 103 2.16 4.23 10.64
C HIS A 103 3.36 3.52 10.00
N PHE A 104 3.16 2.96 8.81
CA PHE A 104 4.12 2.09 8.13
C PHE A 104 5.45 2.78 7.80
N TRP A 105 5.50 4.10 7.76
CA TRP A 105 6.72 4.89 7.59
C TRP A 105 7.63 4.91 8.84
N TYR A 106 7.25 4.23 9.91
CA TYR A 106 8.05 4.07 11.12
C TYR A 106 8.41 2.60 11.39
N PRO A 107 9.38 2.02 10.70
CA PRO A 107 9.73 0.61 10.88
C PRO A 107 10.67 0.41 12.10
N ILE A 108 10.26 0.81 13.29
CA ILE A 108 11.11 0.85 14.51
C ILE A 108 11.51 -0.52 15.07
N ALA A 109 10.78 -1.59 14.75
CA ALA A 109 11.17 -2.96 15.10
C ALA A 109 12.08 -3.61 14.04
N SER A 110 12.42 -2.85 13.00
CA SER A 110 13.27 -3.26 11.89
C SER A 110 14.51 -2.36 11.83
N GLY A 111 15.66 -2.87 11.38
CA GLY A 111 16.90 -2.08 11.37
C GLY A 111 17.97 -2.66 10.47
N ALA A 112 19.02 -1.86 10.24
CA ALA A 112 20.19 -2.29 9.50
C ALA A 112 21.46 -1.92 10.28
N ARG A 113 22.54 -2.66 10.04
CA ARG A 113 23.90 -2.40 10.56
C ARG A 113 24.88 -2.51 9.42
N ALA A 114 25.77 -1.53 9.28
CA ALA A 114 26.82 -1.59 8.29
C ALA A 114 27.88 -2.63 8.70
N VAL A 115 28.26 -3.50 7.77
CA VAL A 115 29.31 -4.50 7.94
C VAL A 115 30.18 -4.54 6.68
N ASP A 116 31.29 -5.28 6.71
CA ASP A 116 32.16 -5.38 5.54
C ASP A 116 31.42 -6.01 4.35
N GLY A 117 31.44 -5.31 3.22
CA GLY A 117 30.79 -5.74 1.97
C GLY A 117 29.26 -5.57 1.90
N GLY A 118 28.58 -5.06 2.95
CA GLY A 118 27.12 -4.91 2.95
C GLY A 118 26.52 -4.52 4.29
N TYR A 119 25.41 -5.16 4.61
CA TYR A 119 24.60 -4.85 5.79
C TYR A 119 24.10 -6.12 6.48
N GLU A 120 23.99 -6.10 7.79
CA GLU A 120 23.13 -7.01 8.52
C GLU A 120 21.76 -6.35 8.67
N VAL A 121 20.72 -7.00 8.18
CA VAL A 121 19.36 -6.44 8.11
C VAL A 121 18.40 -7.25 8.96
N LEU A 122 17.64 -6.55 9.80
CA LEU A 122 16.47 -7.06 10.52
C LEU A 122 15.22 -6.45 9.88
N LYS A 123 14.30 -7.29 9.42
CA LYS A 123 12.95 -6.88 9.04
C LYS A 123 11.93 -7.75 9.73
N LYS A 124 10.98 -7.08 10.41
CA LYS A 124 9.78 -7.71 10.97
C LYS A 124 8.55 -7.09 10.32
N ALA A 125 7.61 -7.91 9.89
CA ALA A 125 6.33 -7.44 9.40
C ALA A 125 5.22 -8.41 9.79
N SER A 126 4.11 -7.88 10.30
CA SER A 126 2.92 -8.69 10.64
C SER A 126 2.14 -9.08 9.41
N TRP A 127 2.07 -8.19 8.42
CA TRP A 127 1.30 -8.39 7.19
C TRP A 127 2.11 -7.95 5.98
N THR A 128 2.61 -8.93 5.24
CA THR A 128 3.25 -8.70 3.95
C THR A 128 2.46 -9.43 2.88
N THR A 129 1.80 -8.70 2.00
CA THR A 129 1.06 -9.27 0.86
C THR A 129 2.00 -10.12 0.01
N SER A 130 1.54 -11.28 -0.44
CA SER A 130 2.33 -12.26 -1.18
C SER A 130 3.49 -12.90 -0.36
N ALA A 131 3.40 -12.90 0.98
CA ALA A 131 4.40 -13.52 1.86
C ALA A 131 4.62 -14.98 1.48
N GLY A 132 5.88 -15.37 1.26
CA GLY A 132 6.27 -16.71 0.83
C GLY A 132 5.98 -17.07 -0.63
N PHE A 133 5.31 -16.20 -1.37
CA PHE A 133 4.95 -16.41 -2.78
C PHE A 133 5.60 -15.41 -3.74
N ALA A 134 5.93 -14.21 -3.31
CA ALA A 134 6.72 -13.29 -4.12
C ALA A 134 8.14 -13.84 -4.33
N ASP A 135 8.76 -13.48 -5.44
CA ASP A 135 10.10 -13.95 -5.81
C ASP A 135 11.18 -13.00 -5.24
N PHE A 136 10.84 -11.71 -5.03
CA PHE A 136 11.68 -10.73 -4.35
C PHE A 136 10.85 -9.80 -3.48
N TYR A 137 11.49 -9.21 -2.48
CA TYR A 137 10.88 -8.33 -1.48
C TYR A 137 11.64 -7.01 -1.41
N VAL A 138 10.93 -5.90 -1.51
CA VAL A 138 11.47 -4.58 -1.23
C VAL A 138 11.10 -4.20 0.19
N LEU A 139 12.12 -4.04 1.03
CA LEU A 139 12.00 -3.90 2.47
C LEU A 139 12.39 -2.49 2.90
N GLN A 140 11.67 -1.92 3.88
CA GLN A 140 12.10 -0.70 4.56
C GLN A 140 12.51 -1.02 5.99
N THR A 141 13.62 -0.42 6.44
CA THR A 141 14.15 -0.51 7.79
C THR A 141 14.63 0.86 8.27
N THR A 142 14.92 0.99 9.56
CA THR A 142 15.74 2.10 10.01
C THR A 142 17.16 1.96 9.47
N SER A 143 17.82 3.10 9.20
CA SER A 143 19.19 3.13 8.69
C SER A 143 20.21 2.67 9.73
N PRO A 144 21.45 2.31 9.33
CA PRO A 144 22.49 1.88 10.28
C PRO A 144 22.84 2.92 11.35
N ASP A 145 22.67 4.19 11.04
CA ASP A 145 22.93 5.35 11.91
C ASP A 145 21.65 6.00 12.42
N TYR A 146 20.57 5.23 12.53
CA TYR A 146 19.26 5.73 12.92
C TYR A 146 19.28 6.47 14.25
N ASN A 147 18.85 7.72 14.23
CA ASN A 147 18.91 8.67 15.34
C ASN A 147 17.52 9.00 15.94
N GLY A 148 16.47 8.27 15.52
CA GLY A 148 15.09 8.56 15.92
C GLY A 148 14.32 9.44 14.93
N ASP A 149 14.97 9.94 13.89
CA ASP A 149 14.32 10.69 12.81
C ASP A 149 13.73 9.74 11.75
N TYR A 150 12.45 9.89 11.46
CA TYR A 150 11.78 9.04 10.46
C TYR A 150 12.33 9.23 9.04
N SER A 151 12.98 10.35 8.75
CA SER A 151 13.67 10.55 7.48
C SER A 151 14.88 9.64 7.31
N ASN A 152 15.45 9.11 8.40
CA ASN A 152 16.62 8.25 8.38
C ASN A 152 16.25 6.76 8.24
N LEU A 153 15.67 6.43 7.09
CA LEU A 153 15.25 5.09 6.70
C LEU A 153 16.01 4.60 5.47
N SER A 154 16.18 3.30 5.35
CA SER A 154 16.85 2.66 4.20
C SER A 154 15.98 1.58 3.60
N VAL A 155 16.16 1.35 2.30
CA VAL A 155 15.40 0.36 1.52
C VAL A 155 16.36 -0.70 0.99
N PHE A 156 15.97 -1.95 1.10
CA PHE A 156 16.72 -3.09 0.59
C PHE A 156 15.85 -3.95 -0.30
N VAL A 157 16.44 -4.63 -1.26
CA VAL A 157 15.79 -5.69 -2.02
C VAL A 157 16.43 -7.03 -1.68
N VAL A 158 15.62 -8.04 -1.37
CA VAL A 158 16.09 -9.38 -1.02
C VAL A 158 15.29 -10.44 -1.77
N ASP A 159 15.93 -11.59 -2.00
CA ASP A 159 15.31 -12.70 -2.67
C ASP A 159 14.43 -13.51 -1.70
N LYS A 160 13.51 -14.28 -2.25
CA LYS A 160 12.59 -15.13 -1.49
C LYS A 160 13.29 -16.06 -0.50
N ASP A 161 14.41 -16.63 -0.91
CA ASP A 161 15.12 -17.66 -0.12
C ASP A 161 15.85 -17.06 1.09
N GLU A 162 15.97 -15.74 1.16
CA GLU A 162 16.59 -15.03 2.29
C GLU A 162 15.61 -14.78 3.44
N ILE A 163 14.30 -14.97 3.20
CA ILE A 163 13.21 -14.56 4.10
C ILE A 163 12.50 -15.77 4.69
N GLU A 164 12.19 -15.69 5.99
CA GLU A 164 11.20 -16.55 6.62
C GLU A 164 9.83 -15.90 6.50
N ALA A 165 8.89 -16.57 5.80
CA ALA A 165 7.54 -16.09 5.62
C ALA A 165 6.52 -17.15 6.06
N LYS A 166 5.41 -16.69 6.68
CA LYS A 166 4.34 -17.54 7.20
C LYS A 166 2.99 -17.16 6.57
N PRO A 167 2.78 -17.47 5.29
CA PRO A 167 1.53 -17.12 4.60
C PRO A 167 0.29 -17.75 5.23
N GLN A 168 0.42 -18.91 5.89
CA GLN A 168 -0.68 -19.62 6.57
C GLN A 168 -1.26 -18.85 7.77
N GLU A 169 -0.58 -17.83 8.29
CA GLU A 169 -1.08 -16.97 9.35
C GLU A 169 -2.11 -15.94 8.84
N TRP A 170 -2.31 -15.86 7.51
CA TRP A 170 -3.31 -15.00 6.90
C TRP A 170 -4.69 -15.66 6.90
N ASP A 171 -5.39 -15.63 8.05
CA ASP A 171 -6.80 -16.02 8.18
C ASP A 171 -7.67 -14.76 8.32
N ALA A 172 -7.89 -14.08 7.20
CA ALA A 172 -8.55 -12.79 7.17
C ALA A 172 -10.01 -12.88 6.71
N MET A 173 -10.78 -11.86 7.06
CA MET A 173 -12.18 -11.70 6.65
C MET A 173 -12.32 -11.59 5.12
N GLY A 174 -11.50 -10.78 4.47
CA GLY A 174 -11.48 -10.53 3.03
C GLY A 174 -10.05 -10.52 2.49
N LEU A 175 -9.91 -10.37 1.16
CA LEU A 175 -8.63 -10.47 0.46
C LEU A 175 -7.88 -11.76 0.82
N ARG A 176 -8.61 -12.85 0.95
CA ARG A 176 -8.12 -14.10 1.52
C ARG A 176 -7.03 -14.76 0.67
N GLY A 177 -7.04 -14.50 -0.64
CA GLY A 177 -5.99 -14.95 -1.57
C GLY A 177 -4.68 -14.13 -1.51
N ASN A 178 -4.65 -12.99 -0.79
CA ASN A 178 -3.44 -12.15 -0.71
C ASN A 178 -2.26 -12.84 -0.06
N GLN A 179 -2.51 -13.80 0.84
CA GLN A 179 -1.49 -14.45 1.65
C GLN A 179 -0.59 -13.42 2.36
N SER A 180 -1.24 -12.43 3.03
CA SER A 180 -0.55 -11.34 3.71
C SER A 180 -0.04 -11.76 5.09
N GLY A 181 0.72 -12.85 5.14
CA GLY A 181 1.27 -13.41 6.36
C GLY A 181 2.43 -12.61 6.94
N THR A 182 2.96 -13.11 8.06
CA THR A 182 4.14 -12.53 8.71
C THR A 182 5.41 -12.79 7.90
N LEU A 183 6.37 -11.88 8.08
CA LEU A 183 7.68 -11.94 7.46
C LEU A 183 8.75 -11.62 8.48
N LEU A 184 9.84 -12.39 8.44
CA LEU A 184 11.04 -12.18 9.23
C LEU A 184 12.30 -12.32 8.35
N LEU A 185 13.15 -11.31 8.40
CA LEU A 185 14.55 -11.35 8.02
C LEU A 185 15.35 -11.04 9.30
N ASP A 186 16.01 -12.02 9.88
CA ASP A 186 16.61 -11.87 11.22
C ASP A 186 18.12 -11.65 11.12
N TRP A 187 18.55 -10.40 11.13
CA TRP A 187 19.94 -9.95 11.06
C TRP A 187 20.76 -10.71 10.02
N LYS A 188 20.18 -10.92 8.84
CA LYS A 188 20.88 -11.56 7.73
C LYS A 188 21.78 -10.58 6.99
N PHE A 189 22.91 -11.10 6.51
CA PHE A 189 23.78 -10.37 5.61
C PHE A 189 23.08 -10.11 4.28
N VAL A 190 23.03 -8.85 3.89
CA VAL A 190 22.52 -8.35 2.61
C VAL A 190 23.66 -7.63 1.90
N PRO A 191 24.11 -8.07 0.72
CA PRO A 191 25.17 -7.41 -0.04
C PRO A 191 24.86 -5.94 -0.32
N GLY A 192 25.89 -5.11 -0.40
CA GLY A 192 25.74 -3.67 -0.63
C GLY A 192 25.00 -3.31 -1.92
N GLU A 193 25.09 -4.14 -2.95
CA GLU A 193 24.38 -3.98 -4.24
C GLU A 193 22.85 -4.17 -4.13
N GLN A 194 22.36 -4.76 -3.04
CA GLN A 194 20.94 -4.93 -2.72
C GLN A 194 20.35 -3.75 -1.93
N LEU A 195 21.16 -2.75 -1.57
CA LEU A 195 20.66 -1.47 -1.08
C LEU A 195 20.00 -0.70 -2.22
N VAL A 196 18.79 -0.22 -2.01
CA VAL A 196 17.98 0.52 -3.00
C VAL A 196 18.06 2.01 -2.70
N GLY A 197 18.85 2.72 -3.49
CA GLY A 197 19.21 4.12 -3.20
C GLY A 197 20.28 4.25 -2.11
N PRO A 198 20.64 5.46 -1.70
CA PRO A 198 21.60 5.68 -0.60
C PRO A 198 20.96 5.40 0.76
N ILE A 199 21.80 5.19 1.77
CA ILE A 199 21.37 5.20 3.18
C ILE A 199 20.63 6.52 3.47
N GLY A 200 19.48 6.42 4.15
CA GLY A 200 18.66 7.58 4.49
C GLY A 200 17.65 8.02 3.43
N ASP A 201 17.59 7.38 2.24
CA ASP A 201 16.64 7.74 1.17
C ASP A 201 15.25 7.08 1.33
N GLY A 202 15.02 6.33 2.39
CA GLY A 202 13.79 5.54 2.56
C GLY A 202 12.53 6.40 2.64
N ALA A 203 12.59 7.56 3.30
CA ALA A 203 11.45 8.49 3.34
C ALA A 203 11.13 9.05 1.95
N ASN A 204 12.13 9.43 1.16
CA ASN A 204 11.93 9.86 -0.22
C ASN A 204 11.38 8.74 -1.11
N SER A 205 11.82 7.50 -0.90
CA SER A 205 11.26 6.32 -1.56
C SER A 205 9.78 6.11 -1.22
N ASN A 206 9.38 6.35 0.03
CA ASN A 206 7.97 6.32 0.43
C ASN A 206 7.15 7.34 -0.36
N ASP A 207 7.60 8.59 -0.38
CA ASP A 207 6.85 9.71 -0.94
C ASP A 207 6.80 9.70 -2.48
N GLU A 208 7.82 9.13 -3.13
CA GLU A 208 7.94 9.12 -4.59
C GLU A 208 7.51 7.81 -5.26
N ALA A 209 7.58 6.69 -4.55
CA ALA A 209 7.21 5.40 -5.12
C ALA A 209 6.14 4.67 -4.30
N VAL A 210 6.36 4.39 -3.02
CA VAL A 210 5.51 3.46 -2.28
C VAL A 210 4.09 4.01 -2.12
N ASP A 211 3.95 5.18 -1.51
CA ASP A 211 2.65 5.81 -1.30
C ASP A 211 1.90 6.11 -2.61
N PRO A 212 2.50 6.77 -3.61
CA PRO A 212 1.79 7.09 -4.84
C PRO A 212 1.24 5.86 -5.54
N TYR A 213 2.05 4.84 -5.75
CA TYR A 213 1.62 3.65 -6.47
C TYR A 213 0.68 2.77 -5.66
N PHE A 214 0.91 2.64 -4.35
CA PHE A 214 0.00 1.92 -3.47
C PHE A 214 -1.37 2.59 -3.38
N LEU A 215 -1.42 3.92 -3.21
CA LEU A 215 -2.68 4.65 -3.04
C LEU A 215 -3.49 4.74 -4.33
N ILE A 216 -2.86 4.92 -5.49
CA ILE A 216 -3.54 4.86 -6.80
C ILE A 216 -4.06 3.44 -7.06
N GLY A 217 -3.21 2.44 -6.92
CA GLY A 217 -3.57 1.06 -7.21
C GLY A 217 -4.66 0.53 -6.30
N SER A 218 -4.55 0.74 -4.98
CA SER A 218 -5.58 0.35 -4.03
C SER A 218 -6.90 1.07 -4.30
N SER A 219 -6.89 2.35 -4.66
CA SER A 219 -8.09 3.10 -5.05
C SER A 219 -8.75 2.51 -6.30
N GLY A 220 -7.95 2.13 -7.30
CA GLY A 220 -8.42 1.39 -8.47
C GLY A 220 -9.07 0.06 -8.09
N CYS A 221 -8.43 -0.70 -7.20
CA CYS A 221 -8.97 -1.96 -6.69
C CYS A 221 -10.34 -1.77 -6.02
N TRP A 222 -10.48 -0.78 -5.12
CA TRP A 222 -11.76 -0.51 -4.43
C TRP A 222 -12.86 -0.07 -5.39
N ASN A 223 -12.55 0.76 -6.37
CA ASN A 223 -13.48 1.14 -7.43
C ASN A 223 -13.88 -0.06 -8.28
N GLY A 224 -12.95 -0.95 -8.61
CA GLY A 224 -13.22 -2.19 -9.34
C GLY A 224 -14.17 -3.13 -8.60
N ILE A 225 -13.98 -3.31 -7.28
CA ILE A 225 -14.91 -4.07 -6.43
C ILE A 225 -16.30 -3.45 -6.45
N SER A 226 -16.41 -2.12 -6.32
CA SER A 226 -17.69 -1.41 -6.39
C SER A 226 -18.40 -1.66 -7.71
N LEU A 227 -17.71 -1.51 -8.83
CA LEU A 227 -18.26 -1.75 -10.17
C LEU A 227 -18.69 -3.21 -10.36
N GLY A 228 -17.90 -4.18 -9.90
CA GLY A 228 -18.23 -5.59 -9.97
C GLY A 228 -19.50 -5.94 -9.17
N ALA A 229 -19.65 -5.37 -7.97
CA ALA A 229 -20.86 -5.53 -7.15
C ALA A 229 -22.10 -4.92 -7.83
N ILE A 230 -21.97 -3.74 -8.42
CA ILE A 230 -23.04 -3.08 -9.20
C ILE A 230 -23.44 -3.95 -10.40
N ASP A 231 -22.48 -4.46 -11.17
CA ASP A 231 -22.72 -5.33 -12.33
C ASP A 231 -23.52 -6.60 -11.93
N ILE A 232 -23.16 -7.22 -10.80
CA ILE A 232 -23.86 -8.40 -10.27
C ILE A 232 -25.29 -8.04 -9.86
N ALA A 233 -25.47 -6.94 -9.14
CA ALA A 233 -26.76 -6.49 -8.70
C ALA A 233 -27.70 -6.16 -9.87
N ILE A 234 -27.21 -5.46 -10.90
CA ILE A 234 -27.96 -5.16 -12.12
C ILE A 234 -28.40 -6.45 -12.81
N ARG A 235 -27.46 -7.38 -13.07
CA ARG A 235 -27.80 -8.68 -13.71
C ARG A 235 -28.84 -9.47 -12.93
N HIS A 236 -28.72 -9.51 -11.59
CA HIS A 236 -29.65 -10.24 -10.75
C HIS A 236 -31.03 -9.60 -10.71
N THR A 237 -31.10 -8.30 -10.43
CA THR A 237 -32.37 -7.60 -10.20
C THR A 237 -33.20 -7.46 -11.46
N THR A 238 -32.58 -7.39 -12.64
CA THR A 238 -33.31 -7.32 -13.94
C THR A 238 -33.92 -8.66 -14.37
N VAL A 239 -33.46 -9.77 -13.83
CA VAL A 239 -33.97 -11.11 -14.16
C VAL A 239 -34.91 -11.66 -13.09
N LYS A 240 -34.60 -11.45 -11.82
CA LYS A 240 -35.34 -11.96 -10.67
C LYS A 240 -36.72 -11.34 -10.61
N LYS A 241 -37.80 -12.18 -10.55
CA LYS A 241 -39.23 -11.76 -10.42
C LYS A 241 -39.85 -12.27 -9.11
N HIS A 242 -40.69 -11.46 -8.53
CA HIS A 242 -41.65 -11.84 -7.49
C HIS A 242 -42.91 -12.29 -8.16
N LYS A 243 -43.23 -13.60 -8.13
CA LYS A 243 -44.32 -14.19 -8.92
C LYS A 243 -45.70 -13.78 -8.43
N ASP A 244 -45.83 -13.48 -7.15
CA ASP A 244 -47.08 -13.02 -6.49
C ASP A 244 -47.58 -11.68 -7.03
N VAL A 245 -46.65 -10.75 -7.30
CA VAL A 245 -46.96 -9.40 -7.83
C VAL A 245 -46.57 -9.20 -9.29
N GLY A 246 -45.86 -10.18 -9.90
CA GLY A 246 -45.42 -10.12 -11.30
C GLY A 246 -44.32 -9.13 -11.61
N MET A 247 -43.74 -8.47 -10.60
CA MET A 247 -42.69 -7.46 -10.75
C MET A 247 -41.30 -8.08 -10.71
N ARG A 248 -40.38 -7.51 -11.48
CA ARG A 248 -38.94 -7.79 -11.32
C ARG A 248 -38.40 -7.01 -10.11
N VAL A 249 -37.29 -7.44 -9.54
CA VAL A 249 -36.69 -6.73 -8.41
C VAL A 249 -36.25 -5.31 -8.83
N CYS A 250 -35.78 -5.12 -10.05
CA CYS A 250 -35.41 -3.79 -10.57
C CYS A 250 -36.62 -2.85 -10.81
N ASP A 251 -37.85 -3.34 -10.77
CA ASP A 251 -39.04 -2.50 -10.97
C ASP A 251 -39.45 -1.72 -9.69
N TYR A 252 -38.84 -2.05 -8.54
CA TYR A 252 -39.07 -1.33 -7.28
C TYR A 252 -38.26 -0.02 -7.22
N PRO A 253 -38.90 1.14 -6.93
CA PRO A 253 -38.21 2.44 -6.86
C PRO A 253 -37.01 2.46 -5.90
N THR A 254 -37.12 1.77 -4.76
CA THR A 254 -36.03 1.68 -3.76
C THR A 254 -34.78 0.95 -4.30
N ILE A 255 -34.95 -0.01 -5.21
CA ILE A 255 -33.85 -0.70 -5.88
C ILE A 255 -33.21 0.23 -6.93
N GLN A 256 -34.05 0.95 -7.70
CA GLN A 256 -33.58 1.92 -8.69
C GLN A 256 -32.79 3.04 -8.02
N ASP A 257 -33.26 3.56 -6.90
CA ASP A 257 -32.61 4.60 -6.11
C ASP A 257 -31.24 4.11 -5.59
N ALA A 258 -31.19 2.95 -4.95
CA ALA A 258 -29.96 2.38 -4.40
C ALA A 258 -28.88 2.09 -5.47
N VAL A 259 -29.30 1.58 -6.64
CA VAL A 259 -28.39 1.32 -7.77
C VAL A 259 -27.92 2.65 -8.40
N GLY A 260 -28.83 3.63 -8.53
CA GLY A 260 -28.51 4.95 -9.05
C GLY A 260 -27.46 5.67 -8.20
N GLU A 261 -27.65 5.71 -6.88
CA GLU A 261 -26.71 6.30 -5.94
C GLU A 261 -25.34 5.59 -6.01
N ALA A 262 -25.32 4.25 -5.99
CA ALA A 262 -24.09 3.47 -6.06
C ALA A 262 -23.28 3.76 -7.34
N ILE A 263 -23.95 3.94 -8.49
CA ILE A 263 -23.32 4.30 -9.76
C ILE A 263 -22.73 5.72 -9.68
N MET A 264 -23.50 6.69 -9.20
CA MET A 264 -23.06 8.09 -9.12
C MET A 264 -21.85 8.25 -8.20
N ASP A 265 -21.89 7.67 -7.00
CA ASP A 265 -20.81 7.75 -6.02
C ASP A 265 -19.55 7.03 -6.53
N THR A 266 -19.72 5.85 -7.16
CA THR A 266 -18.57 5.12 -7.75
C THR A 266 -17.94 5.90 -8.90
N ASN A 267 -18.75 6.53 -9.77
CA ASN A 267 -18.22 7.35 -10.85
C ASN A 267 -17.52 8.62 -10.34
N ALA A 268 -18.01 9.24 -9.27
CA ALA A 268 -17.34 10.37 -8.61
C ALA A 268 -15.97 9.94 -8.06
N SER A 269 -15.91 8.80 -7.36
CA SER A 269 -14.66 8.22 -6.86
C SER A 269 -13.66 7.93 -7.98
N ARG A 270 -14.11 7.28 -9.05
CA ARG A 270 -13.29 6.95 -10.24
C ARG A 270 -12.72 8.21 -10.90
N THR A 271 -13.59 9.20 -11.13
CA THR A 271 -13.17 10.47 -11.74
C THR A 271 -12.08 11.14 -10.90
N PHE A 272 -12.21 11.11 -9.58
CA PHE A 272 -11.19 11.67 -8.68
C PHE A 272 -9.86 10.91 -8.79
N VAL A 273 -9.87 9.58 -8.78
CA VAL A 273 -8.66 8.76 -8.95
C VAL A 273 -7.97 9.07 -10.29
N PHE A 274 -8.71 9.06 -11.40
CA PHE A 274 -8.14 9.36 -12.72
C PHE A 274 -7.64 10.80 -12.85
N SER A 275 -8.28 11.76 -12.18
CA SER A 275 -7.82 13.15 -12.16
C SER A 275 -6.48 13.30 -11.46
N VAL A 276 -6.30 12.67 -10.29
CA VAL A 276 -5.02 12.69 -9.57
C VAL A 276 -3.94 11.94 -10.34
N ALA A 277 -4.25 10.76 -10.87
CA ALA A 277 -3.33 9.99 -11.72
C ALA A 277 -2.87 10.80 -12.95
N SER A 278 -3.79 11.50 -13.63
CA SER A 278 -3.46 12.39 -14.76
C SER A 278 -2.60 13.59 -14.36
N ALA A 279 -2.79 14.12 -13.15
CA ALA A 279 -1.93 15.18 -12.64
C ALA A 279 -0.49 14.68 -12.40
N LEU A 280 -0.35 13.48 -11.85
CA LEU A 280 0.96 12.84 -11.68
C LEU A 280 1.63 12.53 -13.02
N ASP A 281 0.88 12.10 -14.02
CA ASP A 281 1.42 11.85 -15.37
C ASP A 281 2.05 13.10 -15.97
N LYS A 282 1.46 14.28 -15.74
CA LYS A 282 1.98 15.56 -16.23
C LYS A 282 3.32 15.96 -15.59
N VAL A 283 3.50 15.67 -14.32
CA VAL A 283 4.72 16.06 -13.56
C VAL A 283 5.84 15.02 -13.62
N THR A 284 5.54 13.83 -14.15
CA THR A 284 6.50 12.71 -14.21
C THR A 284 6.68 12.15 -15.63
N ASP A 285 6.25 12.87 -16.66
CA ASP A 285 6.27 12.40 -18.03
C ASP A 285 5.67 10.97 -18.18
N GLY A 286 4.43 10.82 -17.73
CA GLY A 286 3.73 9.55 -17.77
C GLY A 286 4.40 8.44 -16.92
N ALA A 287 4.89 8.77 -15.73
CA ALA A 287 5.64 7.89 -14.84
C ALA A 287 7.06 7.52 -15.32
N GLN A 288 7.57 8.11 -16.37
CA GLN A 288 8.91 7.78 -16.91
C GLN A 288 10.05 8.56 -16.25
N THR A 289 9.77 9.70 -15.62
CA THR A 289 10.77 10.49 -14.91
C THR A 289 10.91 10.03 -13.47
N ASN A 290 12.14 9.77 -13.04
CA ASN A 290 12.49 9.54 -11.64
C ASN A 290 13.13 10.82 -11.08
N PRO A 291 12.56 11.43 -10.03
CA PRO A 291 13.15 12.62 -9.41
C PRO A 291 14.49 12.29 -8.77
N ALA A 292 15.37 13.28 -8.71
CA ALA A 292 16.62 13.19 -7.96
C ALA A 292 16.32 13.03 -6.45
N ILE A 293 17.35 12.65 -5.70
CA ILE A 293 17.22 12.54 -4.24
C ILE A 293 16.91 13.93 -3.67
N GLY A 294 15.87 13.98 -2.86
CA GLY A 294 15.37 15.22 -2.26
C GLY A 294 14.38 16.02 -3.13
N ASP A 295 14.23 15.67 -4.41
CA ASP A 295 13.20 16.26 -5.27
C ASP A 295 11.89 15.47 -5.11
N LEU A 296 10.77 16.18 -4.95
CA LEU A 296 9.44 15.59 -4.78
C LEU A 296 8.57 15.92 -5.99
N ALA A 297 8.41 14.98 -6.91
CA ALA A 297 7.45 15.10 -8.01
C ALA A 297 6.07 14.58 -7.57
N ARG A 298 6.03 13.33 -7.13
CA ARG A 298 4.79 12.67 -6.63
C ARG A 298 4.50 13.01 -5.18
N GLY A 299 5.51 13.18 -4.35
CA GLY A 299 5.39 13.55 -2.94
C GLY A 299 4.61 14.85 -2.72
N ASN A 300 4.72 15.82 -3.64
CA ASN A 300 3.92 17.04 -3.62
C ASN A 300 2.40 16.80 -3.79
N TYR A 301 1.99 15.60 -4.20
CA TYR A 301 0.60 15.20 -4.38
C TYR A 301 0.07 14.27 -3.29
N LEU A 302 0.84 13.97 -2.24
CA LEU A 302 0.43 13.06 -1.16
C LEU A 302 -0.92 13.44 -0.55
N HIS A 303 -1.17 14.72 -0.36
CA HIS A 303 -2.45 15.22 0.14
C HIS A 303 -3.66 14.75 -0.72
N TRP A 304 -3.50 14.72 -2.06
CA TRP A 304 -4.53 14.24 -2.98
C TRP A 304 -4.58 12.72 -3.04
N LEU A 305 -3.45 12.06 -2.94
CA LEU A 305 -3.32 10.60 -2.90
C LEU A 305 -4.01 10.02 -1.67
N TRP A 306 -3.87 10.64 -0.51
CA TRP A 306 -4.60 10.26 0.71
C TRP A 306 -6.11 10.38 0.53
N GLN A 307 -6.58 11.42 -0.13
CA GLN A 307 -8.00 11.65 -0.38
C GLN A 307 -8.62 10.64 -1.34
N ILE A 308 -7.92 10.26 -2.43
CA ILE A 308 -8.46 9.26 -3.36
C ILE A 308 -8.59 7.89 -2.68
N LYS A 309 -7.58 7.47 -1.88
CA LYS A 309 -7.65 6.21 -1.13
C LYS A 309 -8.78 6.24 -0.10
N PHE A 310 -8.88 7.30 0.69
CA PHE A 310 -9.95 7.47 1.64
C PHE A 310 -11.33 7.38 0.97
N ASN A 311 -11.52 8.11 -0.12
CA ASN A 311 -12.79 8.18 -0.83
C ASN A 311 -13.18 6.81 -1.42
N ALA A 312 -12.29 6.16 -2.16
CA ALA A 312 -12.54 4.88 -2.78
C ALA A 312 -12.82 3.77 -1.74
N ALA A 313 -12.06 3.74 -0.64
CA ALA A 313 -12.24 2.78 0.45
C ALA A 313 -13.56 3.00 1.22
N LYS A 314 -13.97 4.26 1.43
CA LYS A 314 -15.27 4.58 2.01
C LYS A 314 -16.40 4.16 1.08
N ASN A 315 -16.30 4.50 -0.21
CA ASN A 315 -17.32 4.21 -1.21
C ASN A 315 -17.55 2.71 -1.37
N VAL A 316 -16.49 1.91 -1.52
CA VAL A 316 -16.65 0.46 -1.71
C VAL A 316 -17.37 -0.20 -0.55
N ALA A 317 -17.06 0.15 0.70
CA ALA A 317 -17.70 -0.41 1.88
C ALA A 317 -19.23 -0.15 1.89
N TYR A 318 -19.64 0.99 1.34
CA TYR A 318 -21.03 1.39 1.26
C TYR A 318 -21.76 0.74 0.06
N VAL A 319 -21.14 0.76 -1.11
CA VAL A 319 -21.70 0.23 -2.35
C VAL A 319 -21.93 -1.28 -2.26
N VAL A 320 -20.96 -2.05 -1.76
CA VAL A 320 -21.10 -3.51 -1.68
C VAL A 320 -22.20 -3.93 -0.72
N ASP A 321 -22.37 -3.21 0.38
CA ASP A 321 -23.48 -3.42 1.34
C ASP A 321 -24.84 -3.16 0.67
N LYS A 322 -25.01 -2.02 0.00
CA LYS A 322 -26.23 -1.69 -0.75
C LYS A 322 -26.55 -2.71 -1.83
N MET A 323 -25.57 -3.11 -2.62
CA MET A 323 -25.79 -4.08 -3.70
C MET A 323 -26.16 -5.47 -3.16
N LEU A 324 -25.62 -5.85 -2.01
CA LEU A 324 -26.04 -7.07 -1.31
C LEU A 324 -27.51 -6.98 -0.89
N HIS A 325 -27.94 -5.84 -0.32
CA HIS A 325 -29.35 -5.59 0.04
C HIS A 325 -30.27 -5.65 -1.19
N CYS A 326 -29.89 -5.07 -2.32
CA CYS A 326 -30.65 -5.15 -3.57
C CYS A 326 -30.87 -6.60 -4.05
N CYS A 327 -29.92 -7.50 -3.77
CA CYS A 327 -30.00 -8.92 -4.13
C CYS A 327 -30.67 -9.79 -3.05
N GLY A 328 -30.93 -9.25 -1.87
CA GLY A 328 -31.60 -9.91 -0.75
C GLY A 328 -30.94 -11.22 -0.34
N GLY A 329 -31.73 -12.22 0.04
CA GLY A 329 -31.22 -13.52 0.48
C GLY A 329 -30.34 -14.27 -0.54
N THR A 330 -30.48 -13.97 -1.84
CA THR A 330 -29.60 -14.54 -2.88
C THR A 330 -28.21 -13.91 -2.83
N GLY A 331 -28.12 -12.60 -2.56
CA GLY A 331 -26.85 -11.89 -2.38
C GLY A 331 -26.11 -12.31 -1.11
N PHE A 332 -26.85 -12.68 -0.07
CA PHE A 332 -26.28 -13.12 1.21
C PHE A 332 -25.63 -14.50 1.16
N LYS A 333 -26.02 -15.34 0.22
CA LYS A 333 -25.41 -16.66 0.03
C LYS A 333 -24.06 -16.57 -0.70
N LYS A 334 -23.16 -17.50 -0.41
CA LYS A 334 -21.90 -17.63 -1.16
C LYS A 334 -22.11 -17.86 -2.65
N GLU A 335 -23.16 -18.63 -3.01
CA GLU A 335 -23.57 -18.91 -4.39
C GLU A 335 -25.05 -18.54 -4.61
N PRO A 336 -25.45 -18.13 -5.84
CA PRO A 336 -24.63 -18.07 -7.06
C PRO A 336 -23.95 -16.73 -7.31
N LEU A 337 -24.21 -15.68 -6.50
CA LEU A 337 -23.83 -14.30 -6.82
C LEU A 337 -22.43 -13.91 -6.32
N GLN A 338 -21.95 -14.56 -5.27
CA GLN A 338 -20.67 -14.26 -4.61
C GLN A 338 -20.54 -12.81 -4.08
N LEU A 339 -21.64 -12.08 -3.89
CA LEU A 339 -21.62 -10.70 -3.36
C LEU A 339 -21.07 -10.64 -1.94
N GLU A 340 -21.26 -11.70 -1.14
CA GLU A 340 -20.69 -11.78 0.20
C GLU A 340 -19.14 -11.67 0.18
N ARG A 341 -18.47 -12.17 -0.88
CA ARG A 341 -17.04 -12.00 -1.08
C ARG A 341 -16.70 -10.54 -1.35
N TYR A 342 -17.44 -9.88 -2.24
CA TYR A 342 -17.25 -8.44 -2.51
C TYR A 342 -17.41 -7.60 -1.24
N LEU A 343 -18.37 -7.95 -0.37
CA LEU A 343 -18.56 -7.30 0.92
C LEU A 343 -17.34 -7.46 1.83
N ARG A 344 -16.84 -8.69 1.96
CA ARG A 344 -15.66 -9.00 2.78
C ARG A 344 -14.40 -8.31 2.23
N ASP A 345 -14.15 -8.39 0.93
CA ASP A 345 -13.00 -7.77 0.27
C ASP A 345 -13.08 -6.24 0.36
N GLY A 346 -14.25 -5.63 0.14
CA GLY A 346 -14.44 -4.19 0.23
C GLY A 346 -14.20 -3.61 1.63
N LYS A 347 -14.42 -4.41 2.69
CA LYS A 347 -14.11 -3.98 4.07
C LYS A 347 -12.61 -3.78 4.32
N ALA A 348 -11.76 -4.49 3.60
CA ALA A 348 -10.30 -4.34 3.73
C ALA A 348 -9.82 -2.91 3.43
N GLY A 349 -10.48 -2.20 2.50
CA GLY A 349 -10.12 -0.82 2.16
C GLY A 349 -10.13 0.14 3.33
N TRP A 350 -11.03 -0.07 4.28
CA TRP A 350 -11.14 0.79 5.45
C TRP A 350 -10.00 0.62 6.45
N VAL A 351 -9.58 -0.63 6.68
CA VAL A 351 -8.58 -0.98 7.71
C VAL A 351 -7.15 -1.09 7.16
N MET A 352 -6.98 -1.17 5.84
CA MET A 352 -5.66 -1.25 5.21
C MET A 352 -4.89 0.05 5.43
N GLY A 353 -3.65 -0.08 5.91
CA GLY A 353 -2.78 1.07 6.20
C GLY A 353 -2.33 1.82 4.93
N PRO A 354 -2.22 3.14 5.01
CA PRO A 354 -2.71 4.00 6.08
C PRO A 354 -4.23 3.92 6.20
N THR A 355 -4.75 3.72 7.43
CA THR A 355 -6.19 3.55 7.64
C THR A 355 -6.97 4.81 7.31
N ASN A 356 -8.27 4.67 7.05
CA ASN A 356 -9.11 5.82 6.75
C ASN A 356 -9.15 6.84 7.88
N GLU A 357 -9.02 6.42 9.14
CA GLU A 357 -8.93 7.30 10.30
C GLU A 357 -7.67 8.16 10.26
N VAL A 358 -6.53 7.55 9.98
CA VAL A 358 -5.23 8.26 9.84
C VAL A 358 -5.29 9.24 8.67
N LEU A 359 -5.81 8.82 7.53
CA LEU A 359 -5.91 9.68 6.34
C LEU A 359 -6.80 10.91 6.56
N ARG A 360 -7.95 10.74 7.24
CA ARG A 360 -8.81 11.90 7.60
C ARG A 360 -8.07 12.88 8.49
N GLN A 361 -7.32 12.36 9.45
CA GLN A 361 -6.55 13.20 10.37
C GLN A 361 -5.44 13.94 9.64
N PHE A 362 -4.71 13.29 8.75
CA PHE A 362 -3.64 13.92 7.96
C PHE A 362 -4.18 15.03 7.08
N VAL A 363 -5.23 14.76 6.31
CA VAL A 363 -5.86 15.77 5.45
C VAL A 363 -6.38 16.95 6.28
N GLY A 364 -7.07 16.70 7.38
CA GLY A 364 -7.58 17.76 8.26
C GLY A 364 -6.45 18.55 8.92
N LYS A 365 -5.43 17.89 9.43
CA LYS A 365 -4.29 18.55 10.06
C LYS A 365 -3.51 19.41 9.07
N THR A 366 -3.23 18.87 7.89
CA THR A 366 -2.56 19.62 6.82
C THR A 366 -3.34 20.87 6.42
N ALA A 367 -4.66 20.77 6.27
CA ALA A 367 -5.50 21.90 5.89
C ALA A 367 -5.57 23.00 6.98
N LEU A 368 -5.49 22.60 8.24
CA LEU A 368 -5.60 23.53 9.37
C LEU A 368 -4.25 24.13 9.80
N LEU A 369 -3.18 23.37 9.71
CA LEU A 369 -1.89 23.69 10.32
C LEU A 369 -0.72 23.71 9.34
N GLY A 370 -0.93 23.33 8.06
CA GLY A 370 0.11 23.20 7.04
C GLY A 370 0.74 21.80 6.96
N MET A 371 1.38 21.49 5.82
CA MET A 371 2.04 20.20 5.60
C MET A 371 3.18 19.94 6.58
N GLU A 372 3.91 20.97 6.93
CA GLU A 372 5.01 20.93 7.90
C GLU A 372 4.56 20.48 9.29
N SER A 373 3.29 20.63 9.61
CA SER A 373 2.74 20.17 10.89
C SER A 373 2.69 18.65 11.02
N LEU A 374 2.83 17.90 9.93
CA LEU A 374 2.89 16.44 9.99
C LEU A 374 4.15 15.97 10.72
N ASP A 375 5.26 16.69 10.62
CA ASP A 375 6.49 16.42 11.37
C ASP A 375 6.32 16.62 12.88
N TYR A 376 5.30 17.35 13.31
CA TYR A 376 4.98 17.50 14.73
C TYR A 376 4.69 16.13 15.42
N TRP A 377 4.27 15.13 14.69
CA TRP A 377 4.14 13.78 15.23
C TRP A 377 5.48 13.23 15.71
N ASN A 378 6.57 13.48 14.99
CA ASN A 378 7.91 13.07 15.39
C ASN A 378 8.29 13.69 16.71
N VAL A 379 8.08 15.00 16.87
CA VAL A 379 8.37 15.71 18.11
C VAL A 379 7.55 15.12 19.27
N SER A 380 6.24 14.96 19.09
CA SER A 380 5.39 14.44 20.18
C SER A 380 5.63 12.95 20.48
N ILE A 381 5.98 12.13 19.49
CA ILE A 381 6.35 10.72 19.69
C ILE A 381 7.69 10.65 20.42
N ASN A 382 8.68 11.41 19.99
CA ASN A 382 10.00 11.47 20.62
C ASN A 382 9.91 12.01 22.05
N GLU A 383 9.10 13.04 22.29
CA GLU A 383 8.83 13.55 23.65
C GLU A 383 8.16 12.48 24.54
N ARG A 384 7.19 11.75 24.01
CA ARG A 384 6.54 10.64 24.75
C ARG A 384 7.51 9.51 25.04
N ALA A 385 8.33 9.13 24.06
CA ALA A 385 9.35 8.10 24.22
C ALA A 385 10.38 8.53 25.29
N LEU A 386 10.89 9.75 25.19
CA LEU A 386 11.79 10.34 26.17
C LEU A 386 11.15 10.38 27.58
N ASN A 387 9.91 10.84 27.68
CA ASN A 387 9.19 10.89 28.95
C ASN A 387 9.00 9.49 29.56
N ASN A 388 8.74 8.48 28.73
CA ASN A 388 8.60 7.10 29.18
C ASN A 388 9.94 6.53 29.68
N GLU A 389 11.04 6.82 29.00
CA GLU A 389 12.39 6.43 29.46
C GLU A 389 12.74 7.16 30.78
N LEU A 390 12.48 8.46 30.85
CA LEU A 390 12.72 9.25 32.06
C LEU A 390 11.88 8.77 33.29
N LYS A 391 10.71 8.15 33.07
CA LYS A 391 9.94 7.54 34.17
C LYS A 391 10.66 6.37 34.81
N LYS A 392 11.54 5.67 34.12
CA LYS A 392 12.33 4.54 34.63
C LYS A 392 13.50 4.99 35.52
N PHE A 393 13.89 6.26 35.46
CA PHE A 393 15.03 6.84 36.18
C PHE A 393 14.64 7.21 37.59
N SER A 394 15.54 6.95 38.55
CA SER A 394 15.41 7.46 39.93
C SER A 394 15.51 8.98 39.96
N PRO A 395 15.06 9.65 41.03
CA PRO A 395 15.21 11.10 41.14
C PRO A 395 16.66 11.58 41.04
N ASP A 396 17.63 10.80 41.54
CA ASP A 396 19.04 11.16 41.44
C ASP A 396 19.60 11.02 40.03
N GLN A 397 19.24 9.94 39.33
CA GLN A 397 19.61 9.78 37.91
C GLN A 397 19.02 10.90 37.01
N LYS A 398 17.81 11.38 37.34
CA LYS A 398 17.20 12.52 36.62
C LYS A 398 17.99 13.80 36.83
N ARG A 399 18.45 14.05 38.08
CA ARG A 399 19.27 15.23 38.40
C ARG A 399 20.61 15.18 37.68
N GLU A 400 21.31 14.04 37.77
CA GLU A 400 22.58 13.83 37.09
C GLU A 400 22.47 14.06 35.55
N LEU A 401 21.38 13.53 34.93
CA LEU A 401 21.09 13.73 33.52
C LEU A 401 20.84 15.22 33.22
N ALA A 402 20.05 15.91 34.06
CA ALA A 402 19.76 17.33 33.88
C ALA A 402 21.02 18.19 33.97
N ASP A 403 21.87 17.94 34.95
CA ASP A 403 23.15 18.66 35.12
C ASP A 403 24.06 18.45 33.90
N ARG A 404 24.13 17.23 33.38
CA ARG A 404 24.90 16.94 32.16
C ARG A 404 24.35 17.68 30.95
N LEU A 405 23.04 17.65 30.72
CA LEU A 405 22.41 18.32 29.58
C LEU A 405 22.58 19.85 29.65
N ILE A 406 22.51 20.44 30.85
CA ILE A 406 22.76 21.88 31.07
C ILE A 406 24.22 22.22 30.73
N ALA A 407 25.17 21.38 31.15
CA ALA A 407 26.58 21.59 30.87
C ALA A 407 26.88 21.48 29.35
N GLU A 408 26.27 20.52 28.65
CA GLU A 408 26.40 20.37 27.19
C GLU A 408 25.78 21.55 26.44
N ALA A 409 24.59 22.02 26.83
CA ALA A 409 23.94 23.19 26.25
C ALA A 409 24.75 24.49 26.45
N GLY A 410 25.37 24.63 27.63
CA GLY A 410 26.25 25.79 27.92
C GLY A 410 27.55 25.80 27.08
N ASN A 411 28.07 24.63 26.72
CA ASN A 411 29.29 24.53 25.88
C ASN A 411 29.02 24.81 24.40
N ASN A 412 27.80 24.53 23.88
CA ASN A 412 27.43 24.79 22.49
C ASN A 412 27.10 26.28 22.23
N GLY A 413 26.87 27.09 23.24
CA GLY A 413 26.64 28.54 23.13
C GLY A 413 27.92 29.37 22.96
N ALA A 414 29.10 28.79 23.06
CA ALA A 414 30.37 29.48 22.96
C ALA A 414 31.09 29.32 21.60
N SER A 415 30.46 28.64 20.62
CA SER A 415 31.03 28.37 19.28
C SER A 415 30.10 28.77 18.12
N ALA A 416 29.22 29.76 18.30
CA ALA A 416 28.42 30.35 17.24
C ALA A 416 28.86 31.79 16.92
#